data_43b1ea51c9f3a4bea9255bc2fc065345
#
_entry.id   43b1ea51c9f3a4bea9255bc2fc065345
#
_cell.length_a   1.000
_cell.length_b   1.000
_cell.length_c   1.000
_cell.angle_alpha   90.00
_cell.angle_beta   90.00
_cell.angle_gamma   90.00
#
_symmetry.space_group_name_H-M   'P 1'
#
loop_
_entity.id
_entity.type
_entity.pdbx_description
1 polymer ?
#
loop_
_entity_poly.entity_id
_entity_poly.type
_entity_poly.pdbx_seq_one_letter_code
_entity_poly.pdbx_strand_id
1 'polypeptide(L)'
;ALADPSSGVPLSALLPTLKQLAGAYEIGEDNGLDALAAAVEREVNERAGKKIVHCSVKAGSASFDVSAYEGTSLYDVVRRGEDDGARALQSYLECACSGVMACSTCHVYVAPEWFSRVGEPCEAELDMLDLAHEPRDNSRLGCQLVFTSDLDGLELEVPDGANNLMDHIPFEDRG
;
A
#
# COMPACT_ATOMS: atom_id res chain seq x y z
N ALA A 1 -7.30 3.27 25.95
CA ALA A 1 -5.91 3.31 26.47
C ALA A 1 -4.97 4.07 25.52
N LEU A 2 -5.39 5.21 24.99
CA LEU A 2 -4.64 6.01 24.00
C LEU A 2 -3.50 6.83 24.61
N ALA A 3 -3.36 6.87 25.89
CA ALA A 3 -2.23 7.47 26.55
C ALA A 3 -2.07 6.78 27.89
N ASP A 4 -1.23 5.80 27.95
CA ASP A 4 -0.52 5.58 29.18
C ASP A 4 0.37 6.82 29.39
N PRO A 5 0.07 7.66 30.39
CA PRO A 5 0.88 8.85 30.64
C PRO A 5 2.33 8.52 30.98
N SER A 6 2.67 7.23 31.16
CA SER A 6 4.02 6.73 31.37
C SER A 6 4.81 6.48 30.07
N SER A 7 4.18 6.46 28.90
CA SER A 7 4.87 6.15 27.64
C SER A 7 5.70 7.30 27.06
N GLY A 8 5.51 8.52 27.56
CA GLY A 8 6.34 9.67 27.21
C GLY A 8 6.26 10.14 25.75
N VAL A 9 5.36 9.59 24.94
CA VAL A 9 5.18 10.01 23.53
C VAL A 9 4.41 11.33 23.51
N PRO A 10 5.00 12.44 23.03
CA PRO A 10 4.30 13.73 22.99
C PRO A 10 3.13 13.66 22.02
N LEU A 11 2.02 14.32 22.38
CA LEU A 11 0.79 14.39 21.56
C LEU A 11 1.08 14.88 20.13
N SER A 12 2.08 15.75 19.97
CA SER A 12 2.52 16.26 18.66
C SER A 12 3.06 15.17 17.75
N ALA A 13 3.63 14.08 18.28
CA ALA A 13 4.11 12.95 17.50
C ALA A 13 2.96 12.00 17.11
N LEU A 14 1.84 12.02 17.81
CA LEU A 14 0.64 11.23 17.52
C LEU A 14 -0.28 11.92 16.50
N LEU A 15 -0.24 13.25 16.39
CA LEU A 15 -1.12 14.01 15.51
C LEU A 15 -1.07 13.61 14.04
N PRO A 16 0.11 13.31 13.42
CA PRO A 16 0.15 12.84 12.04
C PRO A 16 -0.57 11.50 11.87
N THR A 17 -0.34 10.56 12.77
CA THR A 17 -0.98 9.25 12.77
C THR A 17 -2.50 9.36 12.94
N LEU A 18 -2.96 10.21 13.87
CA LEU A 18 -4.38 10.46 14.10
C LEU A 18 -5.05 11.08 12.88
N LYS A 19 -4.41 12.03 12.20
CA LYS A 19 -4.92 12.63 10.97
C LYS A 19 -5.00 11.61 9.83
N GLN A 20 -4.01 10.76 9.72
CA GLN A 20 -3.97 9.70 8.71
C GLN A 20 -5.08 8.68 8.94
N LEU A 21 -5.28 8.23 10.19
CA LEU A 21 -6.37 7.33 10.56
C LEU A 21 -7.75 7.99 10.30
N ALA A 22 -7.93 9.24 10.68
CA ALA A 22 -9.16 9.97 10.39
C ALA A 22 -9.48 10.01 8.89
N GLY A 23 -8.48 10.25 8.05
CA GLY A 23 -8.64 10.19 6.59
C GLY A 23 -8.93 8.79 6.06
N ALA A 24 -8.24 7.77 6.57
CA ALA A 24 -8.41 6.38 6.15
C ALA A 24 -9.78 5.79 6.48
N TYR A 25 -10.39 6.25 7.59
CA TYR A 25 -11.72 5.81 8.03
C TYR A 25 -12.83 6.81 7.71
N GLU A 26 -12.56 7.82 6.87
CA GLU A 26 -13.52 8.87 6.48
C GLU A 26 -14.19 9.56 7.69
N ILE A 27 -13.44 9.74 8.77
CA ILE A 27 -13.92 10.38 10.00
C ILE A 27 -13.95 11.89 9.78
N GLY A 28 -15.14 12.43 9.51
CA GLY A 28 -15.37 13.86 9.39
C GLY A 28 -15.45 14.56 10.76
N GLU A 29 -15.53 15.89 10.73
CA GLU A 29 -15.66 16.72 11.95
C GLU A 29 -16.89 16.35 12.78
N ASP A 30 -17.94 15.82 12.17
CA ASP A 30 -19.21 15.45 12.81
C ASP A 30 -19.14 14.14 13.62
N ASN A 31 -18.14 13.27 13.36
CA ASN A 31 -18.01 11.96 14.01
C ASN A 31 -17.24 11.99 15.34
N GLY A 32 -16.58 13.09 15.65
CA GLY A 32 -15.96 13.37 16.94
C GLY A 32 -14.81 12.46 17.36
N LEU A 33 -14.30 12.72 18.57
CA LEU A 33 -13.16 12.02 19.17
C LEU A 33 -13.46 10.53 19.45
N ASP A 34 -14.70 10.17 19.71
CA ASP A 34 -15.09 8.79 20.03
C ASP A 34 -14.96 7.88 18.80
N ALA A 35 -15.33 8.36 17.62
CA ALA A 35 -15.16 7.62 16.37
C ALA A 35 -13.68 7.46 16.03
N LEU A 36 -12.87 8.49 16.24
CA LEU A 36 -11.42 8.43 16.07
C LEU A 36 -10.77 7.43 17.05
N ALA A 37 -11.18 7.47 18.32
CA ALA A 37 -10.68 6.53 19.33
C ALA A 37 -11.02 5.08 18.96
N ALA A 38 -12.25 4.82 18.54
CA ALA A 38 -12.67 3.49 18.08
C ALA A 38 -11.89 3.02 16.83
N ALA A 39 -11.59 3.92 15.90
CA ALA A 39 -10.77 3.62 14.73
C ALA A 39 -9.33 3.27 15.12
N VAL A 40 -8.72 4.02 16.04
CA VAL A 40 -7.37 3.75 16.57
C VAL A 40 -7.32 2.41 17.31
N GLU A 41 -8.32 2.14 18.17
CA GLU A 41 -8.39 0.85 18.88
C GLU A 41 -8.51 -0.34 17.92
N ARG A 42 -9.31 -0.20 16.87
CA ARG A 42 -9.43 -1.22 15.82
C ARG A 42 -8.09 -1.46 15.13
N GLU A 43 -7.41 -0.41 14.69
CA GLU A 43 -6.11 -0.49 14.02
C GLU A 43 -5.05 -1.14 14.92
N VAL A 44 -5.00 -0.76 16.21
CA VAL A 44 -4.08 -1.37 17.19
C VAL A 44 -4.37 -2.85 17.37
N ASN A 45 -5.65 -3.24 17.47
CA ASN A 45 -6.04 -4.63 17.63
C ASN A 45 -5.76 -5.46 16.37
N GLU A 46 -5.96 -4.89 15.18
CA GLU A 46 -5.65 -5.54 13.90
C GLU A 46 -4.14 -5.80 13.73
N ARG A 47 -3.29 -4.96 14.31
CA ARG A 47 -1.82 -5.11 14.28
C ARG A 47 -1.27 -5.95 15.41
N ALA A 48 -2.04 -6.14 16.48
CA ALA A 48 -1.59 -6.88 17.65
C ALA A 48 -1.18 -8.31 17.28
N GLY A 49 0.07 -8.66 17.52
CA GLY A 49 0.63 -9.99 17.22
C GLY A 49 1.04 -10.23 15.76
N LYS A 50 0.83 -9.28 14.83
CA LYS A 50 1.32 -9.38 13.46
C LYS A 50 2.82 -9.12 13.39
N LYS A 51 3.51 -9.88 12.54
CA LYS A 51 4.94 -9.67 12.28
C LYS A 51 5.12 -8.48 11.32
N ILE A 52 6.24 -7.82 11.46
CA ILE A 52 6.70 -6.82 10.48
C ILE A 52 7.54 -7.56 9.44
N VAL A 53 7.27 -7.28 8.19
CA VAL A 53 7.94 -7.81 6.99
C VAL A 53 8.63 -6.64 6.29
N HIS A 54 9.90 -6.77 5.98
CA HIS A 54 10.67 -5.74 5.29
C HIS A 54 10.72 -6.05 3.80
N CYS A 55 10.66 -5.01 2.99
CA CYS A 55 10.72 -5.10 1.54
C CYS A 55 11.61 -3.99 1.00
N SER A 56 12.48 -4.30 0.06
CA SER A 56 13.25 -3.31 -0.70
C SER A 56 12.59 -3.07 -2.05
N VAL A 57 12.33 -1.81 -2.39
CA VAL A 57 11.66 -1.43 -3.64
C VAL A 57 12.55 -0.50 -4.44
N LYS A 58 12.88 -0.87 -5.68
CA LYS A 58 13.58 -0.01 -6.64
C LYS A 58 12.57 0.71 -7.51
N ALA A 59 12.82 2.02 -7.76
CA ALA A 59 12.05 2.81 -8.72
C ALA A 59 13.01 3.74 -9.47
N GLY A 60 13.31 3.43 -10.72
CA GLY A 60 14.36 4.10 -11.50
C GLY A 60 15.72 3.99 -10.81
N SER A 61 16.32 5.14 -10.46
CA SER A 61 17.60 5.22 -9.73
C SER A 61 17.46 5.21 -8.20
N ALA A 62 16.23 5.26 -7.68
CA ALA A 62 15.95 5.28 -6.24
C ALA A 62 15.72 3.88 -5.70
N SER A 63 15.99 3.68 -4.41
CA SER A 63 15.68 2.46 -3.68
C SER A 63 15.11 2.84 -2.32
N PHE A 64 14.07 2.13 -1.89
CA PHE A 64 13.35 2.40 -0.66
C PHE A 64 13.22 1.12 0.14
N ASP A 65 13.47 1.21 1.45
CA ASP A 65 13.15 0.14 2.39
C ASP A 65 11.77 0.44 2.99
N VAL A 66 10.87 -0.52 2.88
CA VAL A 66 9.47 -0.42 3.27
C VAL A 66 9.17 -1.48 4.30
N SER A 67 8.41 -1.13 5.32
CA SER A 67 7.96 -2.04 6.36
C SER A 67 6.45 -2.27 6.25
N ALA A 68 6.04 -3.52 6.24
CA ALA A 68 4.65 -3.93 6.13
C ALA A 68 4.25 -4.83 7.30
N TYR A 69 3.01 -4.75 7.76
CA TYR A 69 2.47 -5.78 8.67
C TYR A 69 2.01 -7.00 7.87
N GLU A 70 2.27 -8.18 8.40
CA GLU A 70 1.78 -9.42 7.82
C GLU A 70 0.27 -9.36 7.57
N GLY A 71 -0.15 -9.75 6.35
CA GLY A 71 -1.53 -9.71 5.90
C GLY A 71 -1.96 -8.38 5.28
N THR A 72 -1.05 -7.39 5.13
CA THR A 72 -1.33 -6.17 4.34
C THR A 72 -0.85 -6.33 2.91
N SER A 73 -1.48 -5.65 1.96
CA SER A 73 -1.01 -5.59 0.58
C SER A 73 0.01 -4.47 0.37
N LEU A 74 0.78 -4.54 -0.72
CA LEU A 74 1.66 -3.42 -1.10
C LEU A 74 0.85 -2.14 -1.33
N TYR A 75 -0.37 -2.25 -1.88
CA TYR A 75 -1.29 -1.11 -1.99
C TYR A 75 -1.60 -0.48 -0.63
N ASP A 76 -1.91 -1.30 0.39
CA ASP A 76 -2.20 -0.79 1.74
C ASP A 76 -1.01 -0.06 2.34
N VAL A 77 0.21 -0.60 2.13
CA VAL A 77 1.47 0.00 2.59
C VAL A 77 1.68 1.37 1.94
N VAL A 78 1.54 1.45 0.61
CA VAL A 78 1.66 2.70 -0.14
C VAL A 78 0.59 3.70 0.32
N ARG A 79 -0.65 3.29 0.40
CA ARG A 79 -1.77 4.15 0.80
C ARG A 79 -1.59 4.71 2.22
N ARG A 80 -1.13 3.89 3.15
CA ARG A 80 -0.94 4.29 4.56
C ARG A 80 0.28 5.18 4.75
N GLY A 81 1.36 4.96 4.00
CA GLY A 81 2.60 5.77 4.05
C GLY A 81 3.17 5.86 5.46
N GLU A 82 3.26 4.73 6.18
CA GLU A 82 3.59 4.71 7.61
C GLU A 82 5.05 5.02 7.88
N ASP A 83 5.95 4.59 7.00
CA ASP A 83 7.38 4.89 7.05
C ASP A 83 7.82 5.82 5.90
N ASP A 84 9.06 6.27 5.94
CA ASP A 84 9.62 7.18 4.93
C ASP A 84 9.71 6.52 3.56
N GLY A 85 10.00 5.21 3.50
CA GLY A 85 10.06 4.43 2.27
C GLY A 85 8.67 4.30 1.63
N ALA A 86 7.64 3.96 2.40
CA ALA A 86 6.27 3.87 1.93
C ALA A 86 5.74 5.23 1.43
N ARG A 87 6.06 6.32 2.12
CA ARG A 87 5.70 7.68 1.68
C ARG A 87 6.40 8.07 0.37
N ALA A 88 7.69 7.76 0.24
CA ALA A 88 8.42 8.01 -0.99
C ALA A 88 7.85 7.19 -2.16
N LEU A 89 7.47 5.94 -1.91
CA LEU A 89 6.90 5.04 -2.91
C LEU A 89 5.55 5.54 -3.48
N GLN A 90 4.79 6.33 -2.73
CA GLN A 90 3.55 6.98 -3.22
C GLN A 90 3.77 7.81 -4.49
N SER A 91 4.96 8.35 -4.70
CA SER A 91 5.30 9.13 -5.89
C SER A 91 5.57 8.27 -7.13
N TYR A 92 5.71 6.96 -6.98
CA TYR A 92 6.05 6.02 -8.04
C TYR A 92 4.93 5.01 -8.35
N LEU A 93 4.02 4.78 -7.40
CA LEU A 93 2.89 3.86 -7.55
C LEU A 93 1.56 4.61 -7.39
N GLU A 94 0.85 4.82 -8.48
CA GLU A 94 -0.41 5.58 -8.50
C GLU A 94 -1.56 4.89 -7.76
N CYS A 95 -1.71 3.57 -7.93
CA CYS A 95 -2.80 2.78 -7.36
C CYS A 95 -4.21 3.36 -7.62
N ALA A 96 -4.48 3.80 -8.85
CA ALA A 96 -5.64 4.61 -9.24
C ALA A 96 -7.00 3.99 -8.89
N CYS A 97 -7.13 2.66 -8.88
CA CYS A 97 -8.41 1.98 -8.60
C CYS A 97 -8.66 1.72 -7.11
N SER A 98 -7.87 2.27 -6.21
CA SER A 98 -8.00 2.05 -4.76
C SER A 98 -7.93 0.57 -4.33
N GLY A 99 -7.16 -0.24 -5.05
CA GLY A 99 -6.89 -1.64 -4.68
C GLY A 99 -7.95 -2.66 -5.08
N VAL A 100 -8.99 -2.27 -5.84
CA VAL A 100 -10.09 -3.17 -6.26
C VAL A 100 -9.76 -4.01 -7.51
N MET A 101 -8.49 -4.05 -7.94
CA MET A 101 -8.03 -4.82 -9.11
C MET A 101 -8.75 -4.43 -10.42
N ALA A 102 -9.01 -3.12 -10.63
CA ALA A 102 -9.66 -2.58 -11.82
C ALA A 102 -8.72 -1.68 -12.65
N CYS A 103 -7.41 -1.70 -12.36
CA CYS A 103 -6.36 -1.01 -13.12
C CYS A 103 -5.03 -1.74 -12.96
N SER A 104 -4.02 -1.32 -13.73
CA SER A 104 -2.66 -1.85 -13.67
C SER A 104 -1.62 -0.86 -13.12
N THR A 105 -2.05 0.26 -12.54
CA THR A 105 -1.15 1.33 -12.09
C THR A 105 -0.37 1.02 -10.80
N CYS A 106 -0.66 -0.10 -10.14
CA CYS A 106 0.12 -0.63 -9.01
C CYS A 106 1.05 -1.78 -9.41
N HIS A 107 1.34 -1.92 -10.71
CA HIS A 107 2.20 -2.96 -11.26
C HIS A 107 3.63 -2.86 -10.73
N VAL A 108 4.20 -3.99 -10.34
CA VAL A 108 5.60 -4.15 -9.90
C VAL A 108 6.19 -5.44 -10.45
N TYR A 109 7.50 -5.49 -10.59
CA TYR A 109 8.25 -6.71 -10.86
C TYR A 109 8.74 -7.30 -9.54
N VAL A 110 8.54 -8.59 -9.34
CA VAL A 110 9.09 -9.36 -8.21
C VAL A 110 10.45 -9.90 -8.62
N ALA A 111 11.47 -9.77 -7.77
CA ALA A 111 12.77 -10.36 -8.05
C ALA A 111 12.64 -11.89 -8.23
N PRO A 112 13.34 -12.50 -9.21
CA PRO A 112 13.10 -13.89 -9.64
C PRO A 112 13.16 -14.91 -8.51
N GLU A 113 14.04 -14.73 -7.54
CA GLU A 113 14.21 -15.59 -6.36
C GLU A 113 13.02 -15.57 -5.41
N TRP A 114 12.19 -14.53 -5.47
CA TRP A 114 11.02 -14.33 -4.63
C TRP A 114 9.71 -14.75 -5.30
N PHE A 115 9.69 -14.86 -6.63
CA PHE A 115 8.45 -15.07 -7.38
C PHE A 115 7.70 -16.34 -6.96
N SER A 116 8.42 -17.45 -6.72
CA SER A 116 7.82 -18.70 -6.26
C SER A 116 7.20 -18.61 -4.84
N ARG A 117 7.67 -17.68 -4.00
CA ARG A 117 7.13 -17.45 -2.66
C ARG A 117 5.93 -16.52 -2.66
N VAL A 118 5.97 -15.50 -3.53
CA VAL A 118 4.83 -14.57 -3.72
C VAL A 118 3.63 -15.32 -4.30
N GLY A 119 3.87 -16.40 -5.05
CA GLY A 119 2.86 -17.18 -5.74
C GLY A 119 2.47 -16.59 -7.09
N GLU A 120 1.78 -17.39 -7.90
CA GLU A 120 1.36 -17.00 -9.24
C GLU A 120 0.14 -16.06 -9.19
N PRO A 121 0.01 -15.11 -10.14
CA PRO A 121 -1.17 -14.29 -10.29
C PRO A 121 -2.39 -15.15 -10.67
N CYS A 122 -3.58 -14.78 -10.19
CA CYS A 122 -4.82 -15.38 -10.63
C CYS A 122 -5.21 -14.90 -12.04
N GLU A 123 -6.15 -15.56 -12.69
CA GLU A 123 -6.60 -15.23 -14.06
C GLU A 123 -7.02 -13.75 -14.19
N ALA A 124 -7.81 -13.23 -13.24
CA ALA A 124 -8.23 -11.84 -13.26
C ALA A 124 -7.06 -10.84 -13.05
N GLU A 125 -6.01 -11.23 -12.31
CA GLU A 125 -4.80 -10.42 -12.18
C GLU A 125 -4.00 -10.44 -13.50
N LEU A 126 -3.92 -11.59 -14.18
CA LEU A 126 -3.27 -11.70 -15.49
C LEU A 126 -3.94 -10.81 -16.53
N ASP A 127 -5.28 -10.80 -16.59
CA ASP A 127 -6.04 -9.92 -17.48
C ASP A 127 -5.70 -8.44 -17.25
N MET A 128 -5.48 -8.03 -16.01
CA MET A 128 -5.08 -6.67 -15.69
C MET A 128 -3.60 -6.41 -15.99
N LEU A 129 -2.73 -7.40 -15.80
CA LEU A 129 -1.31 -7.28 -16.11
C LEU A 129 -1.05 -7.17 -17.63
N ASP A 130 -1.89 -7.78 -18.48
CA ASP A 130 -1.82 -7.60 -19.93
C ASP A 130 -2.03 -6.14 -20.37
N LEU A 131 -2.69 -5.34 -19.54
CA LEU A 131 -2.90 -3.91 -19.76
C LEU A 131 -1.82 -3.03 -19.07
N ALA A 132 -0.89 -3.62 -18.37
CA ALA A 132 0.15 -2.89 -17.65
C ALA A 132 1.23 -2.33 -18.59
N HIS A 133 2.04 -1.42 -18.07
CA HIS A 133 3.22 -0.91 -18.77
C HIS A 133 4.32 -1.95 -18.72
N GLU A 134 4.79 -2.43 -19.89
CA GLU A 134 5.86 -3.41 -20.02
C GLU A 134 5.72 -4.65 -19.10
N PRO A 135 4.64 -5.44 -19.23
CA PRO A 135 4.47 -6.62 -18.39
C PRO A 135 5.55 -7.66 -18.65
N ARG A 136 5.98 -8.37 -17.58
CA ARG A 136 6.99 -9.44 -17.60
C ARG A 136 6.43 -10.68 -16.89
N ASP A 137 7.06 -11.82 -17.06
CA ASP A 137 6.68 -13.08 -16.42
C ASP A 137 6.69 -13.00 -14.88
N ASN A 138 7.46 -12.08 -14.31
CA ASN A 138 7.55 -11.80 -12.87
C ASN A 138 6.74 -10.60 -12.42
N SER A 139 5.78 -10.15 -13.20
CA SER A 139 4.87 -9.04 -12.89
C SER A 139 3.81 -9.45 -11.88
N ARG A 140 3.51 -8.56 -10.95
CA ARG A 140 2.40 -8.66 -10.00
C ARG A 140 1.72 -7.30 -9.80
N LEU A 141 0.45 -7.33 -9.47
CA LEU A 141 -0.24 -6.12 -9.01
C LEU A 141 -0.03 -5.89 -7.52
N GLY A 142 0.38 -4.71 -7.12
CA GLY A 142 0.62 -4.37 -5.71
C GLY A 142 -0.60 -4.54 -4.80
N CYS A 143 -1.82 -4.42 -5.33
CA CYS A 143 -3.03 -4.68 -4.58
C CYS A 143 -3.28 -6.18 -4.31
N GLN A 144 -2.66 -7.08 -5.09
CA GLN A 144 -2.75 -8.53 -4.93
C GLN A 144 -1.53 -9.12 -4.21
N LEU A 145 -0.45 -8.35 -4.10
CA LEU A 145 0.76 -8.77 -3.40
C LEU A 145 0.59 -8.54 -1.90
N VAL A 146 0.28 -9.62 -1.17
CA VAL A 146 0.07 -9.59 0.29
C VAL A 146 1.34 -10.04 1.00
N PHE A 147 1.81 -9.25 1.96
CA PHE A 147 2.99 -9.56 2.75
C PHE A 147 2.71 -10.70 3.74
N THR A 148 3.51 -11.73 3.68
CA THR A 148 3.52 -12.86 4.61
C THR A 148 4.90 -12.96 5.27
N SER A 149 5.01 -13.61 6.41
CA SER A 149 6.27 -13.66 7.18
C SER A 149 7.44 -14.35 6.46
N ASP A 150 7.17 -15.15 5.44
CA ASP A 150 8.16 -15.79 4.56
C ASP A 150 8.67 -14.87 3.43
N LEU A 151 8.05 -13.69 3.25
CA LEU A 151 8.47 -12.65 2.33
C LEU A 151 9.36 -11.57 2.97
N ASP A 152 9.86 -11.79 4.18
CA ASP A 152 10.78 -10.85 4.82
C ASP A 152 12.08 -10.73 4.02
N GLY A 153 12.42 -9.52 3.61
CA GLY A 153 13.51 -9.21 2.68
C GLY A 153 13.11 -9.21 1.19
N LEU A 154 11.81 -9.26 0.87
CA LEU A 154 11.30 -9.21 -0.51
C LEU A 154 11.90 -8.05 -1.30
N GLU A 155 12.30 -8.32 -2.55
CA GLU A 155 12.81 -7.32 -3.48
C GLU A 155 11.81 -7.09 -4.63
N LEU A 156 11.46 -5.83 -4.84
CA LEU A 156 10.54 -5.38 -5.88
C LEU A 156 11.19 -4.29 -6.74
N GLU A 157 10.69 -4.14 -7.97
CA GLU A 157 11.05 -3.04 -8.86
C GLU A 157 9.77 -2.43 -9.45
N VAL A 158 9.66 -1.12 -9.41
CA VAL A 158 8.58 -0.37 -10.06
C VAL A 158 8.99 -0.10 -11.51
N PRO A 159 8.14 -0.36 -12.50
CA PRO A 159 8.38 0.02 -13.90
C PRO A 159 8.62 1.53 -14.06
N ASP A 160 9.36 1.92 -15.10
CA ASP A 160 9.65 3.33 -15.38
C ASP A 160 8.42 4.13 -15.88
N GLY A 161 7.26 3.51 -15.97
CA GLY A 161 6.00 4.13 -16.36
C GLY A 161 4.80 3.36 -15.85
N ALA A 162 3.64 4.01 -15.88
CA ALA A 162 2.34 3.40 -15.60
C ALA A 162 1.39 3.60 -16.78
N ASN A 163 0.61 2.58 -17.13
CA ASN A 163 -0.45 2.71 -18.11
C ASN A 163 -1.78 2.94 -17.38
N ASN A 164 -2.11 4.22 -17.19
CA ASN A 164 -3.38 4.61 -16.56
C ASN A 164 -4.47 4.72 -17.63
N LEU A 165 -5.26 3.67 -17.77
CA LEU A 165 -6.36 3.63 -18.74
C LEU A 165 -7.41 4.73 -18.48
N MET A 166 -7.51 5.25 -17.27
CA MET A 166 -8.44 6.33 -16.92
C MET A 166 -8.08 7.66 -17.59
N ASP A 167 -6.79 7.87 -17.92
CA ASP A 167 -6.32 9.08 -18.61
C ASP A 167 -6.78 9.12 -20.09
N HIS A 168 -7.22 7.99 -20.62
CA HIS A 168 -7.65 7.86 -22.02
C HIS A 168 -9.17 7.80 -22.18
N ILE A 169 -9.95 7.87 -21.10
CA ILE A 169 -11.41 7.93 -21.17
C ILE A 169 -11.82 9.38 -21.44
N PRO A 170 -12.33 9.70 -22.65
CA PRO A 170 -12.86 11.04 -22.89
C PRO A 170 -14.11 11.23 -22.03
N PHE A 171 -14.03 12.13 -21.05
CA PHE A 171 -15.21 12.63 -20.37
C PHE A 171 -15.99 13.50 -21.38
N GLU A 172 -17.00 12.94 -22.02
CA GLU A 172 -18.00 13.77 -22.69
C GLU A 172 -18.81 14.48 -21.60
N ASP A 173 -18.61 15.79 -21.48
CA ASP A 173 -19.53 16.66 -20.73
C ASP A 173 -20.92 16.47 -21.29
N ARG A 174 -21.75 15.66 -20.65
CA ARG A 174 -23.19 15.61 -20.93
C ARG A 174 -23.80 16.84 -20.26
N GLY A 175 -23.81 17.94 -21.03
CA GLY A 175 -24.55 19.18 -20.70
C GLY A 175 -26.06 18.95 -20.53
#